data_d63e0a4db6f1011857a1055e75464487
#
_entry.id   d63e0a4db6f1011857a1055e75464487
#
_cell.length_a   1.000
_cell.length_b   1.000
_cell.length_c   1.000
_cell.angle_alpha   90.00
_cell.angle_beta   90.00
_cell.angle_gamma   90.00
#
_symmetry.space_group_name_H-M   'P 1'
#
loop_
_entity.id
_entity.type
_entity.pdbx_description
1 polymer ?
#
loop_
_entity_poly.entity_id
_entity_poly.type
_entity_poly.pdbx_seq_one_letter_code
_entity_poly.pdbx_strand_id
1 'polypeptide(L)'
;MAAQRVPVAPGGVPGLGHGPQLVRRPLEFVTSLREQGDVVLVRVGRMPLYALTDPALVRRILTSDHASFGRGRLFERGKRIVGYGLITAEGGFHRRQRHLMQPIFTRPAMSGHTDTVRRIAVAVTQTWSPGQRVAVDSVMNDLALTAVARVLFSSDVAREAVEVIRRCVPVILRALFKHMLLPMALTSVPTPARLRFRTAHAQLHTIIDQMIAAYRVEGGDRGDLLSRLLAARDEHTGEIMSEHQVHDEVLAMFFAGVDATGAMLAWVFHELGQHPDIERRVHEEIDAVLDGNPVGYSDLAKLEYTGRVITETFRRYSPWFFPRGTLSPLELGGVHLPAGTDVMYSPYALHHDPRFFPEPDCFDPDRWLPDRAKTVPRGAFIPFGAGAHRCIGESLAVIELTVAVATITARWRLAPIAGTRVRKVATVTVHPDRLPMIAHPR
;
A
#
# COMPACT_ATOMS: atom_id res chain seq x y z
N MET A 1 16.54 -34.76 16.82
CA MET A 1 15.19 -34.14 16.96
C MET A 1 14.37 -34.54 15.72
N ALA A 2 13.20 -35.15 15.89
CA ALA A 2 12.35 -35.49 14.75
C ALA A 2 11.96 -34.22 14.01
N ALA A 3 12.12 -34.16 12.69
CA ALA A 3 11.71 -33.05 11.87
C ALA A 3 10.19 -32.83 12.09
N GLN A 4 9.81 -31.70 12.63
CA GLN A 4 8.43 -31.37 12.88
C GLN A 4 7.71 -31.32 11.50
N ARG A 5 6.69 -32.17 11.34
CA ARG A 5 5.90 -32.17 10.10
C ARG A 5 5.15 -30.84 9.98
N VAL A 6 5.49 -30.04 8.98
CA VAL A 6 4.79 -28.77 8.69
C VAL A 6 3.34 -29.08 8.28
N PRO A 7 2.34 -28.53 8.98
CA PRO A 7 0.95 -28.69 8.59
C PRO A 7 0.70 -28.12 7.20
N VAL A 8 -0.12 -28.81 6.42
CA VAL A 8 -0.53 -28.35 5.08
C VAL A 8 -1.88 -27.67 5.18
N ALA A 9 -2.02 -26.51 4.57
CA ALA A 9 -3.30 -25.82 4.50
C ALA A 9 -4.40 -26.73 3.89
N PRO A 10 -5.64 -26.67 4.39
CA PRO A 10 -6.74 -27.48 3.86
C PRO A 10 -7.22 -27.00 2.50
N GLY A 11 -7.86 -27.89 1.72
CA GLY A 11 -8.57 -27.54 0.49
C GLY A 11 -7.67 -27.36 -0.74
N GLY A 12 -6.46 -27.93 -0.74
CA GLY A 12 -5.62 -27.95 -1.93
C GLY A 12 -6.22 -28.80 -3.05
N VAL A 13 -6.21 -28.27 -4.28
CA VAL A 13 -6.70 -28.94 -5.49
C VAL A 13 -5.53 -29.60 -6.22
N PRO A 14 -5.64 -30.86 -6.68
CA PRO A 14 -4.60 -31.52 -7.46
C PRO A 14 -4.12 -30.65 -8.64
N GLY A 15 -2.80 -30.51 -8.79
CA GLY A 15 -2.17 -29.69 -9.84
C GLY A 15 -2.25 -28.17 -9.66
N LEU A 16 -3.31 -27.63 -9.01
CA LEU A 16 -3.51 -26.20 -8.79
C LEU A 16 -3.12 -25.74 -7.37
N GLY A 17 -2.92 -26.69 -6.43
CA GLY A 17 -2.66 -26.36 -5.01
C GLY A 17 -3.80 -25.53 -4.42
N HIS A 18 -3.46 -24.48 -3.68
CA HIS A 18 -4.39 -23.54 -3.06
C HIS A 18 -4.65 -22.28 -3.94
N GLY A 19 -4.18 -22.29 -5.20
CA GLY A 19 -4.40 -21.20 -6.13
C GLY A 19 -5.86 -20.76 -6.27
N PRO A 20 -6.85 -21.68 -6.38
CA PRO A 20 -8.26 -21.31 -6.43
C PRO A 20 -8.76 -20.54 -5.19
N GLN A 21 -8.29 -20.87 -3.99
CA GLN A 21 -8.64 -20.17 -2.75
C GLN A 21 -7.99 -18.79 -2.68
N LEU A 22 -6.71 -18.69 -3.04
CA LEU A 22 -5.98 -17.42 -3.12
C LEU A 22 -6.59 -16.44 -4.13
N VAL A 23 -7.29 -16.93 -5.16
CA VAL A 23 -7.94 -16.08 -6.17
C VAL A 23 -9.39 -15.74 -5.78
N ARG A 24 -10.15 -16.70 -5.25
CA ARG A 24 -11.59 -16.52 -4.99
C ARG A 24 -11.91 -15.95 -3.62
N ARG A 25 -11.15 -16.34 -2.59
CA ARG A 25 -11.37 -15.94 -1.19
C ARG A 25 -10.04 -15.70 -0.45
N PRO A 26 -9.19 -14.80 -0.97
CA PRO A 26 -7.83 -14.62 -0.47
C PRO A 26 -7.79 -14.25 1.01
N LEU A 27 -8.64 -13.33 1.46
CA LEU A 27 -8.65 -12.84 2.84
C LEU A 27 -9.10 -13.91 3.84
N GLU A 28 -10.17 -14.63 3.52
CA GLU A 28 -10.66 -15.75 4.34
C GLU A 28 -9.60 -16.86 4.42
N PHE A 29 -8.97 -17.17 3.28
CA PHE A 29 -7.94 -18.21 3.23
C PHE A 29 -6.72 -17.86 4.09
N VAL A 30 -6.15 -16.64 3.96
CA VAL A 30 -4.95 -16.30 4.76
C VAL A 30 -5.26 -16.19 6.25
N THR A 31 -6.47 -15.76 6.63
CA THR A 31 -6.86 -15.70 8.05
C THR A 31 -7.10 -17.07 8.66
N SER A 32 -7.56 -18.07 7.89
CA SER A 32 -7.75 -19.44 8.39
C SER A 32 -6.44 -20.20 8.65
N LEU A 33 -5.33 -19.76 8.06
CA LEU A 33 -4.05 -20.46 8.20
C LEU A 33 -3.55 -20.53 9.65
N ARG A 34 -3.89 -19.55 10.50
CA ARG A 34 -3.53 -19.54 11.94
C ARG A 34 -4.04 -20.75 12.71
N GLU A 35 -5.13 -21.38 12.26
CA GLU A 35 -5.72 -22.55 12.89
C GLU A 35 -4.88 -23.82 12.66
N GLN A 36 -3.97 -23.77 11.69
CA GLN A 36 -3.13 -24.90 11.33
C GLN A 36 -1.76 -24.88 12.03
N GLY A 37 -1.30 -23.72 12.51
CA GLY A 37 -0.01 -23.56 13.20
C GLY A 37 0.72 -22.29 12.80
N ASP A 38 1.92 -22.09 13.37
CA ASP A 38 2.72 -20.88 13.19
C ASP A 38 3.44 -20.83 11.84
N VAL A 39 3.74 -22.01 11.27
CA VAL A 39 4.30 -22.19 9.93
C VAL A 39 3.45 -23.20 9.18
N VAL A 40 2.82 -22.78 8.10
CA VAL A 40 1.84 -23.60 7.34
C VAL A 40 2.27 -23.73 5.89
N LEU A 41 2.28 -24.95 5.35
CA LEU A 41 2.61 -25.20 3.95
C LEU A 41 1.37 -24.90 3.06
N VAL A 42 1.49 -23.89 2.23
CA VAL A 42 0.58 -23.54 1.14
C VAL A 42 1.23 -23.97 -0.19
N ARG A 43 0.45 -24.35 -1.18
CA ARG A 43 0.94 -24.66 -2.53
C ARG A 43 0.31 -23.74 -3.56
N VAL A 44 1.13 -23.09 -4.37
CA VAL A 44 0.68 -22.30 -5.53
C VAL A 44 1.02 -23.10 -6.78
N GLY A 45 0.04 -23.83 -7.31
CA GLY A 45 0.30 -24.91 -8.24
C GLY A 45 1.13 -26.03 -7.56
N ARG A 46 2.33 -26.29 -8.08
CA ARG A 46 3.30 -27.23 -7.49
C ARG A 46 4.32 -26.54 -6.58
N MET A 47 4.37 -25.23 -6.54
CA MET A 47 5.36 -24.46 -5.78
C MET A 47 4.99 -24.46 -4.30
N PRO A 48 5.86 -24.93 -3.40
CA PRO A 48 5.65 -24.80 -1.96
C PRO A 48 5.88 -23.35 -1.52
N LEU A 49 5.04 -22.88 -0.61
CA LEU A 49 5.07 -21.56 -0.01
C LEU A 49 4.76 -21.70 1.48
N TYR A 50 5.66 -21.31 2.36
CA TYR A 50 5.47 -21.42 3.81
C TYR A 50 4.86 -20.13 4.35
N ALA A 51 3.61 -20.21 4.80
CA ALA A 51 2.91 -19.08 5.41
C ALA A 51 3.26 -18.98 6.90
N LEU A 52 3.65 -17.79 7.33
CA LEU A 52 3.95 -17.46 8.72
C LEU A 52 2.73 -16.76 9.33
N THR A 53 2.21 -17.31 10.41
CA THR A 53 1.03 -16.80 11.14
C THR A 53 1.39 -16.27 12.52
N ASP A 54 2.62 -16.50 12.99
CA ASP A 54 3.13 -16.00 14.26
C ASP A 54 3.86 -14.66 14.07
N PRO A 55 3.51 -13.59 14.84
CA PRO A 55 4.10 -12.26 14.69
C PRO A 55 5.58 -12.20 15.05
N ALA A 56 6.07 -13.09 15.94
CA ALA A 56 7.49 -13.12 16.30
C ALA A 56 8.30 -13.68 15.13
N LEU A 57 7.83 -14.73 14.45
CA LEU A 57 8.46 -15.27 13.26
C LEU A 57 8.45 -14.25 12.10
N VAL A 58 7.33 -13.56 11.88
CA VAL A 58 7.23 -12.50 10.87
C VAL A 58 8.20 -11.36 11.19
N ARG A 59 8.24 -10.91 12.45
CA ARG A 59 9.19 -9.88 12.87
C ARG A 59 10.63 -10.33 12.64
N ARG A 60 10.96 -11.58 12.98
CA ARG A 60 12.29 -12.16 12.84
C ARG A 60 12.78 -12.09 11.39
N ILE A 61 11.97 -12.53 10.41
CA ILE A 61 12.35 -12.48 8.98
C ILE A 61 12.45 -11.05 8.43
N LEU A 62 11.81 -10.08 9.05
CA LEU A 62 11.85 -8.68 8.64
C LEU A 62 12.98 -7.88 9.30
N THR A 63 13.51 -8.34 10.44
CA THR A 63 14.51 -7.62 11.25
C THR A 63 15.79 -8.39 11.44
N SER A 64 15.86 -9.32 12.42
CA SER A 64 17.11 -10.01 12.80
C SER A 64 17.67 -10.90 11.69
N ASP A 65 16.82 -11.62 10.97
CA ASP A 65 17.22 -12.56 9.93
C ASP A 65 17.06 -11.96 8.52
N HIS A 66 16.78 -10.66 8.39
CA HIS A 66 16.46 -10.03 7.10
C HIS A 66 17.54 -10.25 6.03
N ALA A 67 18.81 -10.39 6.42
CA ALA A 67 19.90 -10.64 5.49
C ALA A 67 19.84 -12.05 4.85
N SER A 68 19.14 -12.99 5.48
CA SER A 68 18.91 -14.34 4.95
C SER A 68 17.70 -14.42 4.02
N PHE A 69 16.99 -13.30 3.79
CA PHE A 69 15.77 -13.24 2.98
C PHE A 69 15.86 -12.21 1.87
N GLY A 70 15.50 -12.63 0.64
CA GLY A 70 15.22 -11.76 -0.50
C GLY A 70 13.73 -11.65 -0.75
N ARG A 71 13.35 -11.11 -1.92
CA ARG A 71 11.95 -10.89 -2.33
C ARG A 71 11.19 -12.17 -2.65
N GLY A 72 11.89 -13.25 -3.05
CA GLY A 72 11.30 -14.54 -3.41
C GLY A 72 10.79 -14.60 -4.87
N ARG A 73 10.56 -15.83 -5.33
CA ARG A 73 10.23 -16.13 -6.75
C ARG A 73 8.94 -15.46 -7.22
N LEU A 74 7.95 -15.31 -6.35
CA LEU A 74 6.68 -14.65 -6.71
C LEU A 74 6.89 -13.16 -6.99
N PHE A 75 7.74 -12.51 -6.23
CA PHE A 75 8.07 -11.10 -6.43
C PHE A 75 8.89 -10.89 -7.71
N GLU A 76 9.81 -11.79 -8.00
CA GLU A 76 10.60 -11.77 -9.24
C GLU A 76 9.73 -11.85 -10.52
N ARG A 77 8.59 -12.55 -10.44
CA ARG A 77 7.61 -12.54 -11.55
C ARG A 77 6.99 -11.16 -11.75
N GLY A 78 6.74 -10.43 -10.67
CA GLY A 78 6.20 -9.05 -10.72
C GLY A 78 7.21 -8.03 -11.21
N LYS A 79 8.50 -8.22 -10.94
CA LYS A 79 9.61 -7.32 -11.31
C LYS A 79 9.63 -6.95 -12.81
N ARG A 80 9.24 -7.89 -13.67
CA ARG A 80 9.12 -7.65 -15.12
C ARG A 80 8.05 -6.62 -15.50
N ILE A 81 7.15 -6.30 -14.58
CA ILE A 81 6.03 -5.35 -14.79
C ILE A 81 6.31 -4.01 -14.12
N VAL A 82 6.90 -4.05 -12.92
CA VAL A 82 7.12 -2.84 -12.09
C VAL A 82 8.55 -2.32 -12.14
N GLY A 83 9.42 -2.90 -12.95
CA GLY A 83 10.82 -2.49 -13.07
C GLY A 83 11.69 -2.90 -11.88
N TYR A 84 12.92 -2.40 -11.84
CA TYR A 84 13.92 -2.66 -10.79
C TYR A 84 14.16 -1.43 -9.91
N GLY A 85 13.07 -0.81 -9.44
CA GLY A 85 13.12 0.29 -8.47
C GLY A 85 13.12 -0.20 -7.02
N LEU A 86 13.02 0.71 -6.05
CA LEU A 86 13.11 0.46 -4.60
C LEU A 86 12.21 -0.68 -4.11
N ILE A 87 11.01 -0.84 -4.68
CA ILE A 87 10.06 -1.89 -4.28
C ILE A 87 10.63 -3.29 -4.55
N THR A 88 11.33 -3.45 -5.67
CA THR A 88 11.84 -4.75 -6.15
C THR A 88 13.33 -4.93 -5.89
N ALA A 89 14.01 -3.87 -5.47
CA ALA A 89 15.44 -3.88 -5.17
C ALA A 89 15.79 -4.76 -3.97
N GLU A 90 17.01 -5.31 -3.97
CA GLU A 90 17.53 -6.18 -2.93
C GLU A 90 18.96 -5.81 -2.51
N GLY A 91 19.37 -6.27 -1.35
CA GLY A 91 20.75 -6.22 -0.86
C GLY A 91 21.36 -4.82 -0.85
N GLY A 92 22.58 -4.68 -1.37
CA GLY A 92 23.31 -3.40 -1.44
C GLY A 92 22.61 -2.37 -2.32
N PHE A 93 22.03 -2.82 -3.44
CA PHE A 93 21.28 -1.95 -4.34
C PHE A 93 20.06 -1.32 -3.65
N HIS A 94 19.26 -2.10 -2.90
CA HIS A 94 18.15 -1.57 -2.13
C HIS A 94 18.61 -0.51 -1.12
N ARG A 95 19.72 -0.77 -0.38
CA ARG A 95 20.24 0.20 0.61
C ARG A 95 20.64 1.51 -0.07
N ARG A 96 21.35 1.44 -1.20
CA ARG A 96 21.74 2.60 -2.00
C ARG A 96 20.51 3.40 -2.46
N GLN A 97 19.54 2.76 -3.10
CA GLN A 97 18.34 3.43 -3.58
C GLN A 97 17.56 4.08 -2.43
N ARG A 98 17.38 3.36 -1.33
CA ARG A 98 16.69 3.89 -0.15
C ARG A 98 17.39 5.13 0.40
N HIS A 99 18.71 5.12 0.47
CA HIS A 99 19.51 6.26 0.95
C HIS A 99 19.33 7.50 0.05
N LEU A 100 19.40 7.33 -1.27
CA LEU A 100 19.20 8.40 -2.25
C LEU A 100 17.78 9.00 -2.20
N MET A 101 16.77 8.19 -1.86
CA MET A 101 15.38 8.64 -1.83
C MET A 101 14.94 9.19 -0.48
N GLN A 102 15.59 8.80 0.61
CA GLN A 102 15.19 9.17 1.98
C GLN A 102 15.11 10.69 2.24
N PRO A 103 15.98 11.56 1.68
CA PRO A 103 15.88 13.02 1.87
C PRO A 103 14.55 13.64 1.43
N ILE A 104 13.81 12.99 0.52
CA ILE A 104 12.52 13.45 0.01
C ILE A 104 11.42 13.34 1.08
N PHE A 105 11.60 12.41 2.02
CA PHE A 105 10.65 12.13 3.10
C PHE A 105 11.04 12.80 4.44
N THR A 106 11.77 13.92 4.37
CA THR A 106 12.15 14.71 5.55
C THR A 106 11.01 15.63 6.02
N ARG A 107 11.05 16.06 7.29
CA ARG A 107 10.02 16.95 7.85
C ARG A 107 9.76 18.23 7.06
N PRO A 108 10.78 18.97 6.58
CA PRO A 108 10.54 20.16 5.75
C PRO A 108 9.78 19.85 4.45
N ALA A 109 10.13 18.76 3.76
CA ALA A 109 9.41 18.32 2.58
C ALA A 109 7.94 17.98 2.90
N MET A 110 7.69 17.34 4.04
CA MET A 110 6.35 16.96 4.49
C MET A 110 5.45 18.18 4.73
N SER A 111 5.98 19.30 5.21
CA SER A 111 5.18 20.52 5.37
C SER A 111 4.64 21.04 4.04
N GLY A 112 5.48 21.08 3.00
CA GLY A 112 5.05 21.47 1.64
C GLY A 112 4.01 20.51 1.03
N HIS A 113 4.11 19.22 1.33
CA HIS A 113 3.13 18.21 0.89
C HIS A 113 1.77 18.41 1.55
N THR A 114 1.71 18.83 2.81
CA THR A 114 0.46 19.16 3.51
C THR A 114 -0.38 20.17 2.72
N ASP A 115 0.22 21.29 2.32
CA ASP A 115 -0.47 22.32 1.54
C ASP A 115 -0.92 21.81 0.16
N THR A 116 -0.12 20.96 -0.46
CA THR A 116 -0.46 20.36 -1.75
C THR A 116 -1.67 19.44 -1.63
N VAL A 117 -1.68 18.51 -0.69
CA VAL A 117 -2.80 17.59 -0.44
C VAL A 117 -4.07 18.35 -0.08
N ARG A 118 -3.96 19.36 0.80
CA ARG A 118 -5.10 20.21 1.17
C ARG A 118 -5.72 20.90 -0.04
N ARG A 119 -4.91 21.53 -0.90
CA ARG A 119 -5.41 22.16 -2.13
C ARG A 119 -6.13 21.18 -3.05
N ILE A 120 -5.61 19.98 -3.20
CA ILE A 120 -6.23 18.92 -4.00
C ILE A 120 -7.57 18.50 -3.38
N ALA A 121 -7.62 18.25 -2.08
CA ALA A 121 -8.83 17.87 -1.37
C ALA A 121 -9.92 18.98 -1.45
N VAL A 122 -9.52 20.25 -1.31
CA VAL A 122 -10.42 21.39 -1.51
C VAL A 122 -10.95 21.43 -2.95
N ALA A 123 -10.09 21.31 -3.96
CA ALA A 123 -10.50 21.35 -5.37
C ALA A 123 -11.48 20.22 -5.71
N VAL A 124 -11.27 19.02 -5.19
CA VAL A 124 -12.19 17.88 -5.35
C VAL A 124 -13.54 18.19 -4.72
N THR A 125 -13.58 18.69 -3.49
CA THR A 125 -14.83 18.91 -2.75
C THR A 125 -15.59 20.16 -3.20
N GLN A 126 -14.92 21.12 -3.82
CA GLN A 126 -15.60 22.29 -4.46
C GLN A 126 -16.53 21.89 -5.61
N THR A 127 -16.34 20.74 -6.20
CA THR A 127 -17.22 20.22 -7.26
C THR A 127 -18.47 19.54 -6.73
N TRP A 128 -18.58 19.33 -5.41
CA TRP A 128 -19.70 18.62 -4.82
C TRP A 128 -20.88 19.54 -4.55
N SER A 129 -22.08 18.97 -4.67
CA SER A 129 -23.35 19.64 -4.35
C SER A 129 -24.08 18.88 -3.24
N PRO A 130 -24.90 19.55 -2.43
CA PRO A 130 -25.75 18.91 -1.43
C PRO A 130 -26.62 17.80 -2.02
N GLY A 131 -26.59 16.61 -1.43
CA GLY A 131 -27.33 15.44 -1.92
C GLY A 131 -26.71 14.72 -3.12
N GLN A 132 -25.54 15.17 -3.61
CA GLN A 132 -24.86 14.53 -4.73
C GLN A 132 -24.39 13.14 -4.37
N ARG A 133 -24.60 12.20 -5.31
CA ARG A 133 -23.98 10.87 -5.24
C ARG A 133 -22.53 10.96 -5.71
N VAL A 134 -21.60 10.56 -4.84
CA VAL A 134 -20.15 10.55 -5.07
C VAL A 134 -19.64 9.12 -5.10
N ALA A 135 -18.87 8.75 -6.11
CA ALA A 135 -18.14 7.49 -6.16
C ALA A 135 -16.82 7.65 -5.37
N VAL A 136 -16.91 7.51 -4.05
CA VAL A 136 -15.82 7.84 -3.11
C VAL A 136 -14.55 7.04 -3.39
N ASP A 137 -14.67 5.77 -3.75
CA ASP A 137 -13.55 4.92 -4.17
C ASP A 137 -12.76 5.52 -5.35
N SER A 138 -13.46 6.00 -6.38
CA SER A 138 -12.83 6.63 -7.54
C SER A 138 -12.23 7.99 -7.19
N VAL A 139 -12.97 8.82 -6.47
CA VAL A 139 -12.56 10.18 -6.10
C VAL A 139 -11.33 10.14 -5.18
N MET A 140 -11.26 9.22 -4.23
CA MET A 140 -10.10 9.08 -3.34
C MET A 140 -8.86 8.54 -4.08
N ASN A 141 -9.05 7.64 -5.03
CA ASN A 141 -7.97 7.21 -5.91
C ASN A 141 -7.43 8.36 -6.78
N ASP A 142 -8.32 9.19 -7.34
CA ASP A 142 -7.93 10.37 -8.14
C ASP A 142 -7.21 11.42 -7.26
N LEU A 143 -7.64 11.59 -6.01
CA LEU A 143 -6.96 12.46 -5.04
C LEU A 143 -5.54 11.95 -4.76
N ALA A 144 -5.39 10.69 -4.38
CA ALA A 144 -4.09 10.07 -4.09
C ALA A 144 -3.16 10.11 -5.32
N LEU A 145 -3.68 9.82 -6.51
CA LEU A 145 -2.91 9.92 -7.75
C LEU A 145 -2.41 11.34 -8.00
N THR A 146 -3.29 12.33 -7.83
CA THR A 146 -2.93 13.73 -8.04
C THR A 146 -1.91 14.19 -7.00
N ALA A 147 -2.04 13.76 -5.74
CA ALA A 147 -1.09 14.07 -4.68
C ALA A 147 0.29 13.47 -4.99
N VAL A 148 0.37 12.17 -5.30
CA VAL A 148 1.61 11.51 -5.67
C VAL A 148 2.25 12.18 -6.90
N ALA A 149 1.47 12.48 -7.94
CA ALA A 149 1.99 13.15 -9.13
C ALA A 149 2.56 14.55 -8.81
N ARG A 150 1.92 15.31 -7.91
CA ARG A 150 2.43 16.62 -7.48
C ARG A 150 3.66 16.55 -6.58
N VAL A 151 3.82 15.46 -5.84
CA VAL A 151 5.06 15.19 -5.08
C VAL A 151 6.20 14.78 -6.01
N LEU A 152 5.88 14.01 -7.04
CA LEU A 152 6.85 13.53 -8.00
C LEU A 152 7.28 14.63 -9.00
N PHE A 153 6.35 15.51 -9.39
CA PHE A 153 6.52 16.45 -10.48
C PHE A 153 5.88 17.81 -10.18
N SER A 154 6.66 18.86 -10.29
CA SER A 154 6.23 20.24 -10.04
C SER A 154 5.70 20.97 -11.29
N SER A 155 5.79 20.38 -12.49
CA SER A 155 5.51 21.04 -13.77
C SER A 155 4.14 20.78 -14.36
N ASP A 156 3.72 21.60 -15.33
CA ASP A 156 2.47 21.45 -16.09
C ASP A 156 2.41 20.20 -16.97
N VAL A 157 3.54 19.62 -17.31
CA VAL A 157 3.68 18.30 -17.97
C VAL A 157 3.00 17.19 -17.12
N ALA A 158 2.86 17.45 -15.82
CA ALA A 158 2.15 16.54 -14.91
C ALA A 158 0.68 16.33 -15.25
N ARG A 159 -0.01 17.25 -15.92
CA ARG A 159 -1.46 17.12 -16.19
C ARG A 159 -1.77 16.00 -17.19
N GLU A 160 -1.06 15.96 -18.30
CA GLU A 160 -1.23 14.90 -19.31
C GLU A 160 -0.77 13.54 -18.76
N ALA A 161 0.33 13.54 -18.03
CA ALA A 161 0.86 12.36 -17.36
C ALA A 161 -0.13 11.78 -16.34
N VAL A 162 -0.76 12.62 -15.50
CA VAL A 162 -1.77 12.18 -14.53
C VAL A 162 -2.92 11.44 -15.21
N GLU A 163 -3.42 11.94 -16.36
CA GLU A 163 -4.52 11.29 -17.08
C GLU A 163 -4.13 9.92 -17.65
N VAL A 164 -2.90 9.80 -18.20
CA VAL A 164 -2.37 8.51 -18.67
C VAL A 164 -2.19 7.55 -17.50
N ILE A 165 -1.60 8.00 -16.40
CA ILE A 165 -1.34 7.20 -15.22
C ILE A 165 -2.65 6.70 -14.61
N ARG A 166 -3.67 7.58 -14.49
CA ARG A 166 -5.01 7.24 -14.00
C ARG A 166 -5.66 6.09 -14.77
N ARG A 167 -5.50 6.07 -16.09
CA ARG A 167 -6.03 5.00 -16.93
C ARG A 167 -5.20 3.71 -16.88
N CYS A 168 -3.88 3.84 -16.80
CA CYS A 168 -2.97 2.71 -16.95
C CYS A 168 -2.71 1.95 -15.65
N VAL A 169 -2.49 2.64 -14.53
CA VAL A 169 -2.09 2.03 -13.25
C VAL A 169 -3.10 0.96 -12.77
N PRO A 170 -4.42 1.18 -12.73
CA PRO A 170 -5.36 0.15 -12.28
C PRO A 170 -5.39 -1.08 -13.17
N VAL A 171 -5.13 -0.93 -14.47
CA VAL A 171 -5.05 -2.05 -15.42
C VAL A 171 -3.80 -2.89 -15.14
N ILE A 172 -2.67 -2.22 -14.90
CA ILE A 172 -1.38 -2.87 -14.64
C ILE A 172 -1.39 -3.59 -13.29
N LEU A 173 -1.91 -2.96 -12.23
CA LEU A 173 -1.98 -3.57 -10.88
C LEU A 173 -2.85 -4.83 -10.86
N ARG A 174 -3.99 -4.82 -11.56
CA ARG A 174 -4.83 -6.02 -11.72
C ARG A 174 -4.11 -7.14 -12.48
N ALA A 175 -3.29 -6.79 -13.47
CA ALA A 175 -2.49 -7.75 -14.21
C ALA A 175 -1.32 -8.28 -13.36
N LEU A 176 -0.64 -7.41 -12.62
CA LEU A 176 0.49 -7.73 -11.74
C LEU A 176 0.12 -8.87 -10.78
N PHE A 177 -1.00 -8.74 -10.07
CA PHE A 177 -1.47 -9.75 -9.14
C PHE A 177 -1.69 -11.12 -9.81
N LYS A 178 -2.30 -11.13 -11.00
CA LYS A 178 -2.50 -12.35 -11.79
C LYS A 178 -1.16 -12.98 -12.22
N HIS A 179 -0.20 -12.16 -12.65
CA HIS A 179 1.12 -12.63 -13.07
C HIS A 179 1.95 -13.21 -11.91
N MET A 180 1.76 -12.71 -10.70
CA MET A 180 2.42 -13.26 -9.52
C MET A 180 1.89 -14.66 -9.15
N LEU A 181 0.58 -14.88 -9.22
CA LEU A 181 -0.05 -16.10 -8.72
C LEU A 181 -0.29 -17.18 -9.80
N LEU A 182 -0.53 -16.78 -11.05
CA LEU A 182 -0.85 -17.76 -12.11
C LEU A 182 0.42 -18.27 -12.80
N PRO A 183 0.40 -19.52 -13.30
CA PRO A 183 1.45 -20.05 -14.16
C PRO A 183 1.66 -19.19 -15.40
N MET A 184 2.92 -19.01 -15.81
CA MET A 184 3.30 -18.14 -16.93
C MET A 184 2.61 -18.55 -18.24
N ALA A 185 2.36 -19.84 -18.46
CA ALA A 185 1.62 -20.34 -19.62
C ALA A 185 0.19 -19.76 -19.71
N LEU A 186 -0.50 -19.63 -18.59
CA LEU A 186 -1.86 -19.05 -18.54
C LEU A 186 -1.87 -17.53 -18.74
N THR A 187 -0.84 -16.84 -18.25
CA THR A 187 -0.72 -15.38 -18.42
C THR A 187 -0.21 -15.00 -19.82
N SER A 188 0.30 -15.96 -20.59
CA SER A 188 0.80 -15.77 -21.96
C SER A 188 -0.26 -15.88 -23.04
N VAL A 189 -1.46 -16.40 -22.73
CA VAL A 189 -2.56 -16.53 -23.68
C VAL A 189 -3.00 -15.16 -24.19
N PRO A 190 -3.17 -14.96 -25.51
CA PRO A 190 -3.63 -13.70 -26.09
C PRO A 190 -5.13 -13.50 -25.77
N THR A 191 -5.39 -12.63 -24.79
CA THR A 191 -6.74 -12.25 -24.37
C THR A 191 -6.93 -10.73 -24.53
N PRO A 192 -8.17 -10.23 -24.65
CA PRO A 192 -8.42 -8.77 -24.64
C PRO A 192 -7.86 -8.08 -23.40
N ALA A 193 -7.86 -8.75 -22.23
CA ALA A 193 -7.28 -8.24 -21.00
C ALA A 193 -5.75 -8.08 -21.11
N ARG A 194 -5.07 -9.03 -21.75
CA ARG A 194 -3.62 -8.96 -22.00
C ARG A 194 -3.27 -7.85 -22.98
N LEU A 195 -4.08 -7.66 -24.02
CA LEU A 195 -3.86 -6.57 -24.96
C LEU A 195 -3.99 -5.22 -24.25
N ARG A 196 -5.06 -5.03 -23.45
CA ARG A 196 -5.24 -3.81 -22.62
C ARG A 196 -4.05 -3.57 -21.68
N PHE A 197 -3.57 -4.63 -21.03
CA PHE A 197 -2.37 -4.55 -20.19
C PHE A 197 -1.15 -4.08 -20.98
N ARG A 198 -0.86 -4.68 -22.13
CA ARG A 198 0.29 -4.32 -22.96
C ARG A 198 0.22 -2.85 -23.43
N THR A 199 -0.95 -2.41 -23.87
CA THR A 199 -1.17 -1.01 -24.27
C THR A 199 -0.98 -0.06 -23.08
N ALA A 200 -1.59 -0.36 -21.93
CA ALA A 200 -1.46 0.46 -20.73
C ALA A 200 0.01 0.52 -20.24
N HIS A 201 0.70 -0.63 -20.26
CA HIS A 201 2.10 -0.71 -19.87
C HIS A 201 2.99 0.13 -20.80
N ALA A 202 2.84 0.01 -22.12
CA ALA A 202 3.59 0.81 -23.08
C ALA A 202 3.32 2.31 -22.93
N GLN A 203 2.05 2.72 -22.77
CA GLN A 203 1.68 4.12 -22.57
C GLN A 203 2.29 4.70 -21.29
N LEU A 204 2.29 3.93 -20.19
CA LEU A 204 2.88 4.38 -18.93
C LEU A 204 4.39 4.58 -19.04
N HIS A 205 5.11 3.65 -19.68
CA HIS A 205 6.55 3.80 -19.91
C HIS A 205 6.85 5.02 -20.80
N THR A 206 6.13 5.17 -21.90
CA THR A 206 6.32 6.31 -22.82
C THR A 206 6.16 7.65 -22.11
N ILE A 207 5.12 7.82 -21.28
CA ILE A 207 4.90 9.10 -20.59
C ILE A 207 5.98 9.37 -19.54
N ILE A 208 6.44 8.36 -18.82
CA ILE A 208 7.55 8.51 -17.86
C ILE A 208 8.84 8.92 -18.57
N ASP A 209 9.18 8.29 -19.71
CA ASP A 209 10.36 8.63 -20.50
C ASP A 209 10.28 10.07 -21.03
N GLN A 210 9.12 10.50 -21.51
CA GLN A 210 8.89 11.88 -21.96
C GLN A 210 9.09 12.89 -20.83
N MET A 211 8.59 12.55 -19.62
CA MET A 211 8.76 13.40 -18.44
C MET A 211 10.24 13.53 -18.04
N ILE A 212 10.98 12.41 -18.01
CA ILE A 212 12.42 12.41 -17.69
C ILE A 212 13.18 13.27 -18.72
N ALA A 213 12.89 13.11 -20.01
CA ALA A 213 13.51 13.89 -21.07
C ALA A 213 13.23 15.40 -20.93
N ALA A 214 11.97 15.77 -20.64
CA ALA A 214 11.59 17.17 -20.42
C ALA A 214 12.36 17.80 -19.24
N TYR A 215 12.46 17.06 -18.10
CA TYR A 215 13.20 17.54 -16.93
C TYR A 215 14.71 17.72 -17.18
N ARG A 216 15.30 16.87 -18.02
CA ARG A 216 16.71 17.02 -18.42
C ARG A 216 16.96 18.25 -19.29
N VAL A 217 16.06 18.53 -20.23
CA VAL A 217 16.18 19.70 -21.11
C VAL A 217 16.04 20.99 -20.31
N GLU A 218 15.07 21.04 -19.41
CA GLU A 218 14.80 22.25 -18.63
C GLU A 218 15.81 22.46 -17.48
N GLY A 219 16.40 21.38 -16.94
CA GLY A 219 17.42 21.40 -15.88
C GLY A 219 16.93 22.00 -14.55
N GLY A 220 17.84 22.05 -13.56
CA GLY A 220 17.60 22.69 -12.26
C GLY A 220 16.90 21.81 -11.22
N ASP A 221 17.05 22.19 -9.95
CA ASP A 221 16.28 21.57 -8.83
C ASP A 221 14.95 22.30 -8.68
N ARG A 222 13.87 21.59 -8.92
CA ARG A 222 12.49 22.10 -8.79
C ARG A 222 11.88 21.80 -7.43
N GLY A 223 12.66 21.21 -6.53
CA GLY A 223 12.19 20.80 -5.21
C GLY A 223 11.30 19.56 -5.20
N ASP A 224 11.10 18.92 -6.35
CA ASP A 224 10.31 17.68 -6.49
C ASP A 224 11.18 16.42 -6.53
N LEU A 225 10.54 15.26 -6.49
CA LEU A 225 11.24 13.97 -6.44
C LEU A 225 12.06 13.74 -7.72
N LEU A 226 11.50 14.00 -8.90
CA LEU A 226 12.18 13.68 -10.16
C LEU A 226 13.46 14.50 -10.34
N SER A 227 13.42 15.81 -10.06
CA SER A 227 14.63 16.64 -10.12
C SER A 227 15.70 16.17 -9.14
N ARG A 228 15.30 15.74 -7.94
CA ARG A 228 16.23 15.18 -6.94
C ARG A 228 16.80 13.83 -7.35
N LEU A 229 16.01 12.92 -7.93
CA LEU A 229 16.50 11.65 -8.45
C LEU A 229 17.52 11.86 -9.59
N LEU A 230 17.24 12.81 -10.49
CA LEU A 230 18.15 13.15 -11.60
C LEU A 230 19.46 13.80 -11.12
N ALA A 231 19.42 14.54 -10.01
CA ALA A 231 20.60 15.16 -9.39
C ALA A 231 21.31 14.25 -8.38
N ALA A 232 20.67 13.16 -7.94
CA ALA A 232 21.21 12.29 -6.90
C ALA A 232 22.50 11.63 -7.32
N ARG A 233 23.54 11.76 -6.47
CA ARG A 233 24.84 11.13 -6.64
C ARG A 233 25.09 10.13 -5.54
N ASP A 234 25.67 9.00 -5.92
CA ASP A 234 26.16 8.03 -4.94
C ASP A 234 27.33 8.64 -4.16
N GLU A 235 27.26 8.59 -2.82
CA GLU A 235 28.27 9.21 -1.96
C GLU A 235 29.66 8.56 -2.07
N HIS A 236 29.72 7.28 -2.49
CA HIS A 236 30.98 6.54 -2.58
C HIS A 236 31.58 6.58 -3.98
N THR A 237 30.74 6.52 -5.02
CA THR A 237 31.21 6.47 -6.42
C THR A 237 31.11 7.81 -7.15
N GLY A 238 30.32 8.76 -6.63
CA GLY A 238 30.00 10.00 -7.31
C GLY A 238 29.09 9.85 -8.54
N GLU A 239 28.68 8.62 -8.88
CA GLU A 239 27.86 8.33 -10.04
C GLU A 239 26.42 8.80 -9.86
N ILE A 240 25.83 9.32 -10.92
CA ILE A 240 24.41 9.66 -11.01
C ILE A 240 23.60 8.42 -11.37
N MET A 241 22.31 8.44 -11.06
CA MET A 241 21.39 7.39 -11.53
C MET A 241 21.31 7.39 -13.06
N SER A 242 21.32 6.19 -13.66
CA SER A 242 20.99 6.05 -15.08
C SER A 242 19.54 6.43 -15.36
N GLU A 243 19.20 6.79 -16.58
CA GLU A 243 17.82 7.09 -16.98
C GLU A 243 16.87 5.93 -16.69
N HIS A 244 17.29 4.72 -17.03
CA HIS A 244 16.54 3.51 -16.78
C HIS A 244 16.25 3.33 -15.28
N GLN A 245 17.21 3.68 -14.44
CA GLN A 245 17.05 3.57 -12.99
C GLN A 245 16.09 4.63 -12.43
N VAL A 246 16.21 5.89 -12.91
CA VAL A 246 15.25 6.96 -12.58
C VAL A 246 13.84 6.57 -13.03
N HIS A 247 13.71 6.04 -14.24
CA HIS A 247 12.44 5.54 -14.78
C HIS A 247 11.81 4.47 -13.87
N ASP A 248 12.60 3.47 -13.46
CA ASP A 248 12.11 2.38 -12.60
C ASP A 248 11.72 2.88 -11.19
N GLU A 249 12.42 3.89 -10.66
CA GLU A 249 12.03 4.50 -9.36
C GLU A 249 10.74 5.31 -9.47
N VAL A 250 10.56 6.08 -10.53
CA VAL A 250 9.30 6.80 -10.79
C VAL A 250 8.13 5.84 -10.92
N LEU A 251 8.32 4.77 -11.68
CA LEU A 251 7.32 3.71 -11.85
C LEU A 251 6.97 3.05 -10.51
N ALA A 252 7.98 2.72 -9.70
CA ALA A 252 7.80 2.13 -8.37
C ALA A 252 6.99 3.06 -7.44
N MET A 253 7.26 4.37 -7.46
CA MET A 253 6.53 5.35 -6.65
C MET A 253 5.05 5.45 -7.03
N PHE A 254 4.72 5.43 -8.32
CA PHE A 254 3.32 5.41 -8.75
C PHE A 254 2.59 4.17 -8.26
N PHE A 255 3.18 3.00 -8.41
CA PHE A 255 2.55 1.76 -7.96
C PHE A 255 2.39 1.68 -6.43
N ALA A 256 3.34 2.23 -5.68
CA ALA A 256 3.29 2.21 -4.23
C ALA A 256 2.31 3.24 -3.64
N GLY A 257 2.32 4.46 -4.18
CA GLY A 257 1.64 5.60 -3.56
C GLY A 257 0.14 5.70 -3.90
N VAL A 258 -0.24 5.35 -5.14
CA VAL A 258 -1.61 5.62 -5.61
C VAL A 258 -2.62 4.64 -5.04
N ASP A 259 -2.41 3.36 -5.26
CA ASP A 259 -3.41 2.33 -4.95
C ASP A 259 -3.67 2.19 -3.44
N ALA A 260 -2.59 2.17 -2.65
CA ALA A 260 -2.69 2.01 -1.21
C ALA A 260 -3.37 3.20 -0.52
N THR A 261 -2.94 4.43 -0.85
CA THR A 261 -3.47 5.65 -0.20
C THR A 261 -4.91 5.91 -0.59
N GLY A 262 -5.25 5.77 -1.88
CA GLY A 262 -6.63 5.92 -2.35
C GLY A 262 -7.59 4.92 -1.73
N ALA A 263 -7.18 3.65 -1.63
CA ALA A 263 -7.96 2.62 -0.94
C ALA A 263 -8.15 2.93 0.54
N MET A 264 -7.10 3.37 1.25
CA MET A 264 -7.22 3.72 2.67
C MET A 264 -8.15 4.90 2.90
N LEU A 265 -8.06 5.96 2.09
CA LEU A 265 -9.00 7.09 2.14
C LEU A 265 -10.45 6.64 1.94
N ALA A 266 -10.69 5.80 0.94
CA ALA A 266 -12.03 5.26 0.70
C ALA A 266 -12.55 4.47 1.90
N TRP A 267 -11.70 3.64 2.53
CA TRP A 267 -12.08 2.90 3.73
C TRP A 267 -12.31 3.77 4.96
N VAL A 268 -11.54 4.85 5.15
CA VAL A 268 -11.82 5.81 6.24
C VAL A 268 -13.24 6.37 6.10
N PHE A 269 -13.63 6.86 4.91
CA PHE A 269 -14.97 7.39 4.71
C PHE A 269 -16.06 6.33 4.78
N HIS A 270 -15.77 5.10 4.36
CA HIS A 270 -16.68 3.97 4.56
C HIS A 270 -16.96 3.74 6.05
N GLU A 271 -15.91 3.64 6.86
CA GLU A 271 -16.06 3.39 8.30
C GLU A 271 -16.73 4.55 9.03
N LEU A 272 -16.38 5.80 8.70
CA LEU A 272 -17.08 6.96 9.25
C LEU A 272 -18.58 6.91 8.94
N GLY A 273 -18.95 6.62 7.69
CA GLY A 273 -20.36 6.48 7.31
C GLY A 273 -21.10 5.32 7.97
N GLN A 274 -20.39 4.25 8.39
CA GLN A 274 -21.01 3.12 9.10
C GLN A 274 -21.10 3.33 10.63
N HIS A 275 -20.32 4.27 11.20
CA HIS A 275 -20.19 4.51 12.63
C HIS A 275 -20.43 5.99 12.99
N PRO A 276 -21.70 6.43 13.08
CA PRO A 276 -22.04 7.85 13.31
C PRO A 276 -21.47 8.45 14.61
N ASP A 277 -21.25 7.63 15.63
CA ASP A 277 -20.61 8.03 16.88
C ASP A 277 -19.12 8.34 16.70
N ILE A 278 -18.42 7.54 15.91
CA ILE A 278 -17.02 7.78 15.52
C ILE A 278 -16.92 9.01 14.62
N GLU A 279 -17.80 9.12 13.61
CA GLU A 279 -17.87 10.27 12.72
C GLU A 279 -18.06 11.56 13.50
N ARG A 280 -19.00 11.60 14.46
CA ARG A 280 -19.24 12.76 15.32
C ARG A 280 -17.99 13.19 16.10
N ARG A 281 -17.27 12.22 16.71
CA ARG A 281 -16.02 12.51 17.45
C ARG A 281 -14.92 13.07 16.54
N VAL A 282 -14.79 12.58 15.30
CA VAL A 282 -13.86 13.13 14.30
C VAL A 282 -14.25 14.58 13.96
N HIS A 283 -15.55 14.85 13.78
CA HIS A 283 -16.04 16.20 13.50
C HIS A 283 -15.76 17.15 14.67
N GLU A 284 -16.07 16.74 15.89
CA GLU A 284 -15.82 17.54 17.12
C GLU A 284 -14.33 17.88 17.28
N GLU A 285 -13.43 16.91 17.04
CA GLU A 285 -11.99 17.16 17.09
C GLU A 285 -11.53 18.14 16.00
N ILE A 286 -11.97 17.94 14.77
CA ILE A 286 -11.58 18.79 13.63
C ILE A 286 -12.07 20.22 13.86
N ASP A 287 -13.31 20.42 14.32
CA ASP A 287 -13.87 21.73 14.61
C ASP A 287 -13.08 22.43 15.74
N ALA A 288 -12.75 21.69 16.80
CA ALA A 288 -11.99 22.23 17.93
C ALA A 288 -10.53 22.58 17.58
N VAL A 289 -9.89 21.76 16.73
CA VAL A 289 -8.48 21.96 16.36
C VAL A 289 -8.32 23.03 15.29
N LEU A 290 -9.20 23.05 14.28
CA LEU A 290 -9.07 23.94 13.14
C LEU A 290 -9.75 25.29 13.34
N ASP A 291 -10.79 25.37 14.17
CA ASP A 291 -11.58 26.61 14.43
C ASP A 291 -11.94 27.35 13.13
N GLY A 292 -12.42 26.58 12.13
CA GLY A 292 -12.76 27.10 10.80
C GLY A 292 -11.58 27.38 9.86
N ASN A 293 -10.34 27.25 10.33
CA ASN A 293 -9.14 27.47 9.51
C ASN A 293 -8.79 26.24 8.67
N PRO A 294 -8.08 26.41 7.54
CA PRO A 294 -7.53 25.29 6.78
C PRO A 294 -6.49 24.53 7.59
N VAL A 295 -6.53 23.18 7.52
CA VAL A 295 -5.56 22.32 8.19
C VAL A 295 -4.14 22.61 7.71
N GLY A 296 -3.22 22.77 8.66
CA GLY A 296 -1.79 22.94 8.43
C GLY A 296 -0.96 21.79 9.02
N TYR A 297 0.33 21.75 8.69
CA TYR A 297 1.22 20.70 9.18
C TYR A 297 1.31 20.64 10.73
N SER A 298 1.25 21.81 11.40
CA SER A 298 1.27 21.92 12.86
C SER A 298 0.04 21.35 13.55
N ASP A 299 -1.07 21.21 12.83
CA ASP A 299 -2.33 20.74 13.39
C ASP A 299 -2.43 19.21 13.38
N LEU A 300 -1.64 18.53 12.54
CA LEU A 300 -1.68 17.08 12.39
C LEU A 300 -1.43 16.34 13.71
N ALA A 301 -0.52 16.85 14.53
CA ALA A 301 -0.22 16.28 15.85
C ALA A 301 -1.35 16.46 16.89
N LYS A 302 -2.28 17.40 16.65
CA LYS A 302 -3.43 17.68 17.52
C LYS A 302 -4.66 16.85 17.14
N LEU A 303 -4.70 16.31 15.91
CA LEU A 303 -5.77 15.46 15.40
C LEU A 303 -5.58 14.00 15.87
N GLU A 304 -5.56 13.80 17.21
CA GLU A 304 -5.23 12.52 17.81
C GLU A 304 -6.27 11.43 17.54
N TYR A 305 -7.56 11.78 17.65
CA TYR A 305 -8.64 10.81 17.41
C TYR A 305 -8.74 10.46 15.94
N THR A 306 -8.64 11.42 15.05
CA THR A 306 -8.53 11.22 13.60
C THR A 306 -7.35 10.31 13.26
N GLY A 307 -6.20 10.51 13.90
CA GLY A 307 -5.03 9.63 13.77
C GLY A 307 -5.32 8.19 14.20
N ARG A 308 -6.09 7.98 15.29
CA ARG A 308 -6.51 6.65 15.73
C ARG A 308 -7.50 5.98 14.76
N VAL A 309 -8.42 6.75 14.18
CA VAL A 309 -9.32 6.28 13.12
C VAL A 309 -8.53 5.79 11.91
N ILE A 310 -7.53 6.56 11.46
CA ILE A 310 -6.65 6.19 10.35
C ILE A 310 -5.85 4.93 10.69
N THR A 311 -5.32 4.84 11.92
CA THR A 311 -4.54 3.69 12.37
C THR A 311 -5.41 2.42 12.42
N GLU A 312 -6.66 2.51 12.88
CA GLU A 312 -7.61 1.39 12.86
C GLU A 312 -7.99 0.99 11.44
N THR A 313 -8.09 1.95 10.53
CA THR A 313 -8.29 1.66 9.10
C THR A 313 -7.09 0.90 8.52
N PHE A 314 -5.85 1.28 8.84
CA PHE A 314 -4.67 0.51 8.47
C PHE A 314 -4.68 -0.90 9.04
N ARG A 315 -5.15 -1.10 10.26
CA ARG A 315 -5.29 -2.44 10.83
C ARG A 315 -6.29 -3.27 10.01
N ARG A 316 -7.47 -2.74 9.77
CA ARG A 316 -8.61 -3.47 9.20
C ARG A 316 -8.47 -3.76 7.70
N TYR A 317 -7.72 -2.94 6.97
CA TYR A 317 -7.60 -3.01 5.52
C TYR A 317 -6.17 -3.13 5.01
N SER A 318 -5.29 -3.65 5.85
CA SER A 318 -3.89 -3.90 5.52
C SER A 318 -3.71 -4.73 4.25
N PRO A 319 -2.55 -4.61 3.60
CA PRO A 319 -2.15 -5.56 2.57
C PRO A 319 -2.18 -7.00 3.09
N TRP A 320 -2.55 -7.92 2.23
CA TRP A 320 -2.85 -9.28 2.65
C TRP A 320 -1.77 -10.31 2.29
N PHE A 321 -0.78 -9.95 1.46
CA PHE A 321 0.18 -10.91 0.95
C PHE A 321 1.55 -10.27 0.70
N PHE A 322 2.56 -10.74 1.41
CA PHE A 322 3.95 -10.38 1.19
C PHE A 322 4.83 -11.63 1.11
N PRO A 323 5.38 -11.96 -0.09
CA PRO A 323 6.33 -13.05 -0.24
C PRO A 323 7.75 -12.63 0.14
N ARG A 324 8.54 -13.61 0.57
CA ARG A 324 9.99 -13.57 0.76
C ARG A 324 10.60 -14.87 0.26
N GLY A 325 11.89 -14.89 -0.02
CA GLY A 325 12.64 -16.09 -0.37
C GLY A 325 13.88 -16.22 0.49
N THR A 326 14.20 -17.42 0.96
CA THR A 326 15.43 -17.67 1.70
C THR A 326 16.63 -17.60 0.75
N LEU A 327 17.66 -16.86 1.13
CA LEU A 327 18.94 -16.77 0.42
C LEU A 327 19.95 -17.81 0.93
N SER A 328 19.81 -18.22 2.19
CA SER A 328 20.59 -19.24 2.85
C SER A 328 19.69 -20.19 3.64
N PRO A 329 20.13 -21.43 3.94
CA PRO A 329 19.38 -22.33 4.81
C PRO A 329 19.23 -21.74 6.22
N LEU A 330 18.07 -21.91 6.83
CA LEU A 330 17.81 -21.46 8.21
C LEU A 330 16.71 -22.28 8.89
N GLU A 331 16.68 -22.21 10.22
CA GLU A 331 15.60 -22.76 11.04
C GLU A 331 14.61 -21.65 11.40
N LEU A 332 13.32 -21.86 11.10
CA LEU A 332 12.25 -20.91 11.39
C LEU A 332 11.03 -21.63 11.98
N GLY A 333 10.68 -21.31 13.23
CA GLY A 333 9.56 -21.95 13.92
C GLY A 333 9.69 -23.48 14.02
N GLY A 334 10.91 -24.01 14.23
CA GLY A 334 11.18 -25.45 14.26
C GLY A 334 11.17 -26.14 12.89
N VAL A 335 11.10 -25.37 11.80
CA VAL A 335 11.11 -25.87 10.43
C VAL A 335 12.41 -25.53 9.75
N HIS A 336 13.11 -26.53 9.19
CA HIS A 336 14.28 -26.29 8.36
C HIS A 336 13.86 -25.82 6.96
N LEU A 337 14.29 -24.63 6.58
CA LEU A 337 14.03 -24.02 5.28
C LEU A 337 15.33 -23.96 4.47
N PRO A 338 15.50 -24.78 3.43
CA PRO A 338 16.63 -24.67 2.50
C PRO A 338 16.69 -23.32 1.79
N ALA A 339 17.85 -22.95 1.25
CA ALA A 339 17.97 -21.80 0.37
C ALA A 339 17.02 -21.93 -0.83
N GLY A 340 16.46 -20.81 -1.29
CA GLY A 340 15.47 -20.76 -2.38
C GLY A 340 14.05 -21.18 -1.98
N THR A 341 13.78 -21.32 -0.67
CA THR A 341 12.42 -21.57 -0.17
C THR A 341 11.61 -20.29 -0.13
N ASP A 342 10.40 -20.32 -0.70
CA ASP A 342 9.47 -19.18 -0.58
C ASP A 342 8.71 -19.24 0.75
N VAL A 343 8.66 -18.11 1.44
CA VAL A 343 7.82 -17.87 2.60
C VAL A 343 6.88 -16.70 2.32
N MET A 344 5.75 -16.63 3.03
CA MET A 344 4.85 -15.49 2.97
C MET A 344 4.39 -15.10 4.38
N TYR A 345 4.01 -13.84 4.52
CA TYR A 345 3.27 -13.36 5.68
C TYR A 345 2.13 -12.44 5.22
N SER A 346 1.12 -12.30 6.06
CA SER A 346 -0.05 -11.48 5.79
C SER A 346 -0.28 -10.51 6.94
N PRO A 347 0.00 -9.20 6.77
CA PRO A 347 -0.43 -8.19 7.73
C PRO A 347 -1.93 -8.26 7.99
N TYR A 348 -2.75 -8.43 6.94
CA TYR A 348 -4.19 -8.59 7.09
C TYR A 348 -4.57 -9.73 8.05
N ALA A 349 -3.97 -10.91 7.88
CA ALA A 349 -4.24 -12.06 8.74
C ALA A 349 -3.80 -11.82 10.19
N LEU A 350 -2.61 -11.25 10.43
CA LEU A 350 -2.13 -10.87 11.76
C LEU A 350 -3.04 -9.85 12.43
N HIS A 351 -3.48 -8.84 11.67
CA HIS A 351 -4.34 -7.75 12.17
C HIS A 351 -5.78 -8.20 12.44
N HIS A 352 -6.21 -9.34 11.90
CA HIS A 352 -7.51 -9.96 12.17
C HIS A 352 -7.42 -11.18 13.08
N ASP A 353 -6.29 -11.38 13.74
CA ASP A 353 -6.11 -12.47 14.67
C ASP A 353 -6.66 -12.07 16.07
N PRO A 354 -7.68 -12.77 16.59
CA PRO A 354 -8.27 -12.44 17.90
C PRO A 354 -7.31 -12.65 19.07
N ARG A 355 -6.23 -13.40 18.89
CA ARG A 355 -5.17 -13.56 19.89
C ARG A 355 -4.42 -12.24 20.17
N PHE A 356 -4.34 -11.37 19.17
CA PHE A 356 -3.60 -10.10 19.23
C PHE A 356 -4.53 -8.88 19.20
N PHE A 357 -5.66 -9.00 18.56
CA PHE A 357 -6.68 -7.96 18.41
C PHE A 357 -8.06 -8.53 18.81
N PRO A 358 -8.46 -8.44 20.10
CA PRO A 358 -9.79 -8.85 20.50
C PRO A 358 -10.87 -8.18 19.66
N GLU A 359 -11.91 -8.93 19.28
CA GLU A 359 -12.98 -8.46 18.38
C GLU A 359 -12.41 -7.82 17.09
N PRO A 360 -11.64 -8.57 16.29
CA PRO A 360 -10.87 -8.00 15.18
C PRO A 360 -11.77 -7.42 14.07
N ASP A 361 -13.02 -7.83 13.99
CA ASP A 361 -14.02 -7.32 13.05
C ASP A 361 -14.73 -6.05 13.52
N CYS A 362 -14.55 -5.66 14.78
CA CYS A 362 -15.03 -4.38 15.29
C CYS A 362 -14.08 -3.27 14.88
N PHE A 363 -14.63 -2.16 14.34
CA PHE A 363 -13.87 -0.95 14.06
C PHE A 363 -13.83 -0.10 15.33
N ASP A 364 -12.72 -0.14 16.05
CA ASP A 364 -12.53 0.49 17.36
C ASP A 364 -11.26 1.37 17.39
N PRO A 365 -11.37 2.68 17.09
CA PRO A 365 -10.24 3.60 17.16
C PRO A 365 -9.63 3.72 18.56
N ASP A 366 -10.40 3.47 19.62
CA ASP A 366 -9.89 3.53 20.97
C ASP A 366 -9.00 2.34 21.36
N ARG A 367 -8.89 1.33 20.48
CA ARG A 367 -7.84 0.31 20.54
C ARG A 367 -6.44 0.92 20.56
N TRP A 368 -6.28 2.09 19.96
CA TRP A 368 -5.01 2.81 19.85
C TRP A 368 -4.75 3.82 20.93
N LEU A 369 -5.56 3.84 21.99
CA LEU A 369 -5.22 4.55 23.24
C LEU A 369 -3.92 3.97 23.80
N PRO A 370 -3.02 4.82 24.39
CA PRO A 370 -1.67 4.41 24.79
C PRO A 370 -1.62 3.13 25.61
N ASP A 371 -2.54 2.94 26.54
CA ASP A 371 -2.55 1.78 27.43
C ASP A 371 -3.01 0.50 26.72
N ARG A 372 -3.98 0.59 25.80
CA ARG A 372 -4.44 -0.55 25.01
C ARG A 372 -3.45 -0.91 23.89
N ALA A 373 -2.86 0.09 23.23
CA ALA A 373 -1.87 -0.12 22.18
C ALA A 373 -0.61 -0.86 22.69
N LYS A 374 -0.22 -0.65 23.94
CA LYS A 374 0.91 -1.36 24.58
C LYS A 374 0.69 -2.86 24.71
N THR A 375 -0.55 -3.33 24.72
CA THR A 375 -0.87 -4.77 24.82
C THR A 375 -0.68 -5.51 23.52
N VAL A 376 -0.60 -4.82 22.38
CA VAL A 376 -0.39 -5.42 21.07
C VAL A 376 1.04 -5.96 20.96
N PRO A 377 1.25 -7.26 20.70
CA PRO A 377 2.57 -7.85 20.60
C PRO A 377 3.42 -7.20 19.50
N ARG A 378 4.71 -7.06 19.75
CA ARG A 378 5.65 -6.56 18.74
C ARG A 378 5.63 -7.46 17.49
N GLY A 379 5.39 -6.87 16.33
CA GLY A 379 5.27 -7.59 15.06
C GLY A 379 3.84 -8.02 14.70
N ALA A 380 2.87 -7.87 15.61
CA ALA A 380 1.47 -8.14 15.30
C ALA A 380 0.83 -7.00 14.48
N PHE A 381 1.28 -5.74 14.66
CA PHE A 381 0.82 -4.58 13.89
C PHE A 381 1.94 -4.08 12.97
N ILE A 382 1.83 -4.37 11.67
CA ILE A 382 2.86 -4.08 10.66
C ILE A 382 2.26 -3.58 9.33
N PRO A 383 1.39 -2.55 9.33
CA PRO A 383 0.74 -2.08 8.10
C PRO A 383 1.73 -1.57 7.05
N PHE A 384 2.89 -1.08 7.48
CA PHE A 384 3.98 -0.58 6.65
C PHE A 384 5.19 -1.53 6.57
N GLY A 385 5.02 -2.77 7.01
CA GLY A 385 6.14 -3.69 7.16
C GLY A 385 7.08 -3.33 8.30
N ALA A 386 8.29 -3.90 8.31
CA ALA A 386 9.30 -3.64 9.34
C ALA A 386 10.73 -3.82 8.78
N GLY A 387 11.73 -3.38 9.56
CA GLY A 387 13.15 -3.57 9.25
C GLY A 387 13.62 -2.77 8.03
N ALA A 388 14.61 -3.29 7.32
CA ALA A 388 15.26 -2.63 6.20
C ALA A 388 14.28 -2.28 5.05
N HIS A 389 13.25 -3.08 4.87
CA HIS A 389 12.22 -2.91 3.83
C HIS A 389 10.91 -2.26 4.35
N ARG A 390 10.93 -1.59 5.50
CA ARG A 390 9.80 -0.78 5.97
C ARG A 390 9.45 0.29 4.94
N CYS A 391 8.16 0.58 4.76
CA CYS A 391 7.69 1.57 3.79
C CYS A 391 8.40 2.92 3.97
N ILE A 392 9.00 3.42 2.90
CA ILE A 392 9.68 4.72 2.92
C ILE A 392 8.67 5.88 2.95
N GLY A 393 7.49 5.68 2.36
CA GLY A 393 6.40 6.66 2.27
C GLY A 393 5.43 6.66 3.45
N GLU A 394 5.72 5.94 4.55
CA GLU A 394 4.81 5.83 5.70
C GLU A 394 4.37 7.20 6.25
N SER A 395 5.32 8.09 6.51
CA SER A 395 5.01 9.42 7.02
C SER A 395 4.18 10.24 6.02
N LEU A 396 4.50 10.15 4.74
CA LEU A 396 3.74 10.82 3.69
C LEU A 396 2.30 10.30 3.62
N ALA A 397 2.11 8.98 3.63
CA ALA A 397 0.79 8.37 3.60
C ALA A 397 -0.08 8.80 4.79
N VAL A 398 0.48 8.80 6.01
CA VAL A 398 -0.25 9.25 7.21
C VAL A 398 -0.64 10.73 7.11
N ILE A 399 0.27 11.60 6.65
CA ILE A 399 -0.01 13.02 6.44
C ILE A 399 -1.10 13.18 5.39
N GLU A 400 -0.98 12.51 4.27
CA GLU A 400 -1.93 12.57 3.15
C GLU A 400 -3.34 12.16 3.59
N LEU A 401 -3.46 11.05 4.32
CA LEU A 401 -4.74 10.62 4.86
C LEU A 401 -5.30 11.64 5.87
N THR A 402 -4.49 12.09 6.82
CA THR A 402 -4.95 13.01 7.87
C THR A 402 -5.42 14.34 7.28
N VAL A 403 -4.64 14.93 6.36
CA VAL A 403 -4.99 16.20 5.70
C VAL A 403 -6.23 16.05 4.83
N ALA A 404 -6.34 14.99 4.04
CA ALA A 404 -7.49 14.76 3.18
C ALA A 404 -8.76 14.54 4.01
N VAL A 405 -8.70 13.69 5.04
CA VAL A 405 -9.83 13.44 5.95
C VAL A 405 -10.24 14.74 6.65
N ALA A 406 -9.30 15.46 7.28
CA ALA A 406 -9.61 16.71 7.96
C ALA A 406 -10.21 17.77 7.02
N THR A 407 -9.66 17.93 5.81
CA THR A 407 -10.15 18.91 4.83
C THR A 407 -11.57 18.57 4.33
N ILE A 408 -11.83 17.30 4.05
CA ILE A 408 -13.12 16.85 3.53
C ILE A 408 -14.17 16.91 4.62
N THR A 409 -13.89 16.34 5.80
CA THR A 409 -14.84 16.28 6.92
C THR A 409 -15.09 17.63 7.59
N ALA A 410 -14.22 18.64 7.42
CA ALA A 410 -14.51 20.00 7.85
C ALA A 410 -15.70 20.63 7.11
N ARG A 411 -16.06 20.14 5.93
CA ARG A 411 -17.09 20.75 5.07
C ARG A 411 -18.19 19.78 4.67
N TRP A 412 -17.91 18.48 4.63
CA TRP A 412 -18.79 17.48 4.09
C TRP A 412 -18.91 16.28 5.01
N ARG A 413 -20.12 15.78 5.10
CA ARG A 413 -20.46 14.48 5.65
C ARG A 413 -20.78 13.54 4.49
N LEU A 414 -20.17 12.36 4.45
CA LEU A 414 -20.43 11.34 3.44
C LEU A 414 -21.32 10.23 4.03
N ALA A 415 -22.58 10.20 3.63
CA ALA A 415 -23.52 9.20 4.13
C ALA A 415 -23.62 7.98 3.20
N PRO A 416 -23.67 6.75 3.74
CA PRO A 416 -23.85 5.53 2.94
C PRO A 416 -25.21 5.54 2.25
N ILE A 417 -25.29 4.95 1.04
CA ILE A 417 -26.54 4.75 0.33
C ILE A 417 -27.21 3.48 0.84
N ALA A 418 -28.44 3.58 1.32
CA ALA A 418 -29.22 2.46 1.81
C ALA A 418 -29.24 1.30 0.78
N GLY A 419 -29.07 0.06 1.26
CA GLY A 419 -29.06 -1.13 0.42
C GLY A 419 -27.78 -1.35 -0.39
N THR A 420 -26.79 -0.44 -0.33
CA THR A 420 -25.49 -0.67 -0.99
C THR A 420 -24.63 -1.59 -0.14
N ARG A 421 -24.24 -2.72 -0.73
CA ARG A 421 -23.24 -3.62 -0.14
C ARG A 421 -21.88 -3.33 -0.73
N VAL A 422 -20.91 -2.96 0.13
CA VAL A 422 -19.51 -2.77 -0.21
C VAL A 422 -18.75 -4.05 0.08
N ARG A 423 -17.95 -4.53 -0.89
CA ARG A 423 -17.15 -5.75 -0.75
C ARG A 423 -15.67 -5.42 -0.73
N LYS A 424 -14.92 -6.15 0.11
CA LYS A 424 -13.45 -6.13 0.08
C LYS A 424 -12.95 -6.87 -1.16
N VAL A 425 -12.16 -6.24 -1.98
CA VAL A 425 -11.45 -6.83 -3.11
C VAL A 425 -9.95 -6.82 -2.81
N ALA A 426 -9.35 -8.00 -2.79
CA ALA A 426 -7.92 -8.16 -2.53
C ALA A 426 -7.17 -8.31 -3.87
N THR A 427 -6.33 -7.34 -4.16
CA THR A 427 -5.35 -7.36 -5.25
C THR A 427 -3.95 -7.26 -4.65
N VAL A 428 -3.18 -6.23 -4.93
CA VAL A 428 -1.97 -5.89 -4.18
C VAL A 428 -2.36 -5.32 -2.81
N THR A 429 -3.38 -4.47 -2.80
CA THR A 429 -4.02 -3.92 -1.60
C THR A 429 -5.42 -4.50 -1.39
N VAL A 430 -6.06 -4.14 -0.28
CA VAL A 430 -7.48 -4.43 -0.02
C VAL A 430 -8.26 -3.14 -0.26
N HIS A 431 -9.09 -3.12 -1.29
CA HIS A 431 -9.88 -1.95 -1.67
C HIS A 431 -11.38 -2.27 -1.75
N PRO A 432 -12.29 -1.28 -1.66
CA PRO A 432 -13.71 -1.50 -1.90
C PRO A 432 -13.95 -1.81 -3.40
N ASP A 433 -14.90 -2.70 -3.70
CA ASP A 433 -15.33 -2.96 -5.07
C ASP A 433 -16.00 -1.74 -5.71
N ARG A 434 -16.68 -0.96 -4.88
CA ARG A 434 -17.31 0.33 -5.17
C ARG A 434 -17.70 0.99 -3.85
N LEU A 435 -17.69 2.32 -3.79
CA LEU A 435 -18.13 3.06 -2.61
C LEU A 435 -18.95 4.31 -2.98
N PRO A 436 -20.21 4.14 -3.46
CA PRO A 436 -21.08 5.28 -3.67
C PRO A 436 -21.61 5.80 -2.33
N MET A 437 -21.48 7.09 -2.08
CA MET A 437 -21.98 7.78 -0.89
C MET A 437 -22.71 9.08 -1.30
N ILE A 438 -23.50 9.64 -0.40
CA ILE A 438 -24.17 10.94 -0.59
C ILE A 438 -23.41 12.01 0.18
N ALA A 439 -23.09 13.11 -0.52
CA ALA A 439 -22.43 14.26 0.09
C ALA A 439 -23.47 15.19 0.72
N HIS A 440 -23.34 15.44 2.01
CA HIS A 440 -24.12 16.41 2.78
C HIS A 440 -23.19 17.52 3.28
N PRO A 441 -23.53 18.80 3.11
CA PRO A 441 -22.75 19.89 3.73
C PRO A 441 -22.86 19.82 5.25
N ARG A 442 -21.83 20.30 5.92
CA ARG A 442 -21.77 20.49 7.38
C ARG A 442 -22.03 21.94 7.73
#